data_0c68436806ec3d88ced4f9d72632eec8
#
_entry.id   0c68436806ec3d88ced4f9d72632eec8
#
_cell.length_a   1.000
_cell.length_b   1.000
_cell.length_c   1.000
_cell.angle_alpha   90.00
_cell.angle_beta   90.00
_cell.angle_gamma   90.00
#
_symmetry.space_group_name_H-M   'P 1'
#
loop_
_entity.id
_entity.type
_entity.pdbx_description
1 polymer ?
#
loop_
_entity_poly.entity_id
_entity_poly.type
_entity_poly.pdbx_seq_one_letter_code
_entity_poly.pdbx_strand_id
1 'polypeptide(L)'
;MKKKLYIETSVWNQLEHDDRPDWRETAEKFIATLQQGYYEPFVSKVVVDELLETPDEQKRRRLVDHMNSVEPVMLPFDEEAQRLTAKYMEAEFIRGTSKKIYNDSSHVAIATVNGIGHVVSFNCHHLVKDHRIDGFNGVNFQNGYDHLVDITTPHRFVITDEEDL
;
A
#
# COMPACT_ATOMS: atom_id res chain seq x y z
N MET A 1 -6.33 -2.42 20.45
CA MET A 1 -6.23 -1.51 19.30
C MET A 1 -6.11 -2.30 17.99
N LYS A 2 -6.81 -1.83 16.96
CA LYS A 2 -6.73 -2.44 15.64
C LYS A 2 -5.39 -2.14 14.98
N LYS A 3 -4.88 -3.11 14.26
CA LYS A 3 -3.68 -2.94 13.45
C LYS A 3 -3.97 -1.98 12.29
N LYS A 4 -3.06 -1.05 12.05
CA LYS A 4 -3.15 -0.08 10.95
C LYS A 4 -2.52 -0.68 9.71
N LEU A 5 -3.22 -0.62 8.59
CA LEU A 5 -2.74 -1.10 7.30
C LEU A 5 -2.78 0.02 6.27
N TYR A 6 -1.66 0.29 5.64
CA TYR A 6 -1.60 1.15 4.46
C TYR A 6 -1.82 0.28 3.23
N ILE A 7 -2.83 0.59 2.43
CA ILE A 7 -3.22 -0.25 1.30
C ILE A 7 -2.82 0.44 0.00
N GLU A 8 -1.82 -0.13 -0.64
CA GLU A 8 -1.23 0.40 -1.86
C GLU A 8 -2.13 0.12 -3.07
N THR A 9 -1.95 0.86 -4.13
CA THR A 9 -2.84 0.92 -5.30
C THR A 9 -3.08 -0.43 -5.97
N SER A 10 -2.07 -1.31 -6.00
CA SER A 10 -2.18 -2.61 -6.68
C SER A 10 -3.25 -3.52 -6.09
N VAL A 11 -3.57 -3.36 -4.80
CA VAL A 11 -4.62 -4.14 -4.14
C VAL A 11 -5.99 -3.79 -4.72
N TRP A 12 -6.25 -2.51 -4.91
CA TRP A 12 -7.50 -2.04 -5.51
C TRP A 12 -7.60 -2.46 -6.97
N ASN A 13 -6.51 -2.28 -7.73
CA ASN A 13 -6.46 -2.67 -9.14
C ASN A 13 -6.75 -4.15 -9.35
N GLN A 14 -6.28 -5.02 -8.46
CA GLN A 14 -6.47 -6.47 -8.60
C GLN A 14 -7.95 -6.88 -8.52
N LEU A 15 -8.79 -6.08 -7.88
CA LEU A 15 -10.25 -6.31 -7.85
C LEU A 15 -10.89 -6.23 -9.24
N GLU A 16 -10.24 -5.53 -10.18
CA GLU A 16 -10.72 -5.31 -11.53
C GLU A 16 -9.89 -6.03 -12.60
N HIS A 17 -8.97 -6.91 -12.21
CA HIS A 17 -8.08 -7.65 -13.13
C HIS A 17 -8.30 -9.16 -13.01
N ASP A 18 -8.33 -9.84 -14.16
CA ASP A 18 -8.52 -11.30 -14.27
C ASP A 18 -7.23 -12.05 -14.60
N ASP A 19 -6.11 -11.35 -14.72
CA ASP A 19 -4.80 -11.93 -15.03
C ASP A 19 -4.30 -12.92 -13.98
N ARG A 20 -4.70 -12.69 -12.72
CA ARG A 20 -4.39 -13.54 -11.57
C ARG A 20 -5.67 -13.79 -10.77
N PRO A 21 -6.50 -14.79 -11.16
CA PRO A 21 -7.76 -15.07 -10.47
C PRO A 21 -7.58 -15.40 -8.98
N ASP A 22 -6.48 -16.06 -8.62
CA ASP A 22 -6.12 -16.35 -7.24
C ASP A 22 -5.88 -15.06 -6.41
N TRP A 23 -5.20 -14.09 -6.99
CA TRP A 23 -4.95 -12.80 -6.35
C TRP A 23 -6.23 -11.96 -6.25
N ARG A 24 -7.06 -12.01 -7.28
CA ARG A 24 -8.36 -11.32 -7.26
C ARG A 24 -9.23 -11.86 -6.13
N GLU A 25 -9.31 -13.18 -5.98
CA GLU A 25 -10.07 -13.80 -4.88
C GLU A 25 -9.52 -13.35 -3.52
N THR A 26 -8.20 -13.34 -3.35
CA THR A 26 -7.57 -12.85 -2.12
C THR A 26 -7.89 -11.39 -1.86
N ALA A 27 -7.82 -10.55 -2.89
CA ALA A 27 -8.18 -9.13 -2.77
C ALA A 27 -9.64 -8.95 -2.33
N GLU A 28 -10.57 -9.70 -2.92
CA GLU A 28 -11.99 -9.67 -2.56
C GLU A 28 -12.20 -10.08 -1.09
N LYS A 29 -11.55 -11.14 -0.63
CA LYS A 29 -11.61 -11.60 0.77
C LYS A 29 -10.99 -10.57 1.72
N PHE A 30 -9.90 -9.94 1.30
CA PHE A 30 -9.26 -8.89 2.08
C PHE A 30 -10.17 -7.68 2.26
N ILE A 31 -10.82 -7.22 1.19
CA ILE A 31 -11.78 -6.11 1.26
C ILE A 31 -12.94 -6.47 2.21
N ALA A 32 -13.46 -7.69 2.12
CA ALA A 32 -14.50 -8.15 3.05
C ALA A 32 -14.01 -8.12 4.52
N THR A 33 -12.77 -8.52 4.75
CA THR A 33 -12.14 -8.46 6.08
C THR A 33 -12.06 -7.01 6.58
N LEU A 34 -11.67 -6.07 5.72
CA LEU A 34 -11.63 -4.64 6.07
C LEU A 34 -13.02 -4.09 6.40
N GLN A 35 -14.03 -4.47 5.61
CA GLN A 35 -15.41 -4.04 5.84
C GLN A 35 -15.97 -4.55 7.16
N GLN A 36 -15.48 -5.67 7.65
CA GLN A 36 -15.85 -6.23 8.95
C GLN A 36 -15.19 -5.51 10.13
N GLY A 37 -14.22 -4.63 9.85
CA GLY A 37 -13.61 -3.79 10.88
C GLY A 37 -12.47 -4.43 11.67
N TYR A 38 -11.83 -5.49 11.17
CA TYR A 38 -10.70 -6.13 11.86
C TYR A 38 -9.45 -5.26 11.91
N TYR A 39 -9.29 -4.37 10.92
CA TYR A 39 -8.13 -3.50 10.77
C TYR A 39 -8.55 -2.06 10.54
N GLU A 40 -7.64 -1.14 10.76
CA GLU A 40 -7.84 0.27 10.44
C GLU A 40 -7.18 0.55 9.07
N PRO A 41 -7.97 0.77 7.99
CA PRO A 41 -7.41 0.97 6.66
C PRO A 41 -6.98 2.41 6.42
N PHE A 42 -5.83 2.57 5.77
CA PHE A 42 -5.28 3.85 5.35
C PHE A 42 -4.97 3.81 3.86
N VAL A 43 -5.27 4.88 3.19
CA VAL A 43 -4.84 5.16 1.81
C VAL A 43 -4.25 6.56 1.76
N SER A 44 -3.79 6.99 0.59
CA SER A 44 -3.20 8.31 0.46
C SER A 44 -3.63 9.00 -0.82
N LYS A 45 -3.28 10.29 -0.91
CA LYS A 45 -3.44 11.06 -2.14
C LYS A 45 -2.74 10.38 -3.33
N VAL A 46 -1.59 9.73 -3.11
CA VAL A 46 -0.86 9.02 -4.18
C VAL A 46 -1.70 7.85 -4.70
N VAL A 47 -2.36 7.09 -3.82
CA VAL A 47 -3.28 6.02 -4.23
C VAL A 47 -4.41 6.60 -5.09
N VAL A 48 -5.04 7.66 -4.63
CA VAL A 48 -6.14 8.30 -5.36
C VAL A 48 -5.68 8.77 -6.73
N ASP A 49 -4.54 9.47 -6.80
CA ASP A 49 -4.00 9.97 -8.06
C ASP A 49 -3.71 8.82 -9.04
N GLU A 50 -3.17 7.70 -8.56
CA GLU A 50 -2.91 6.54 -9.41
C GLU A 50 -4.22 5.90 -9.90
N LEU A 51 -5.23 5.77 -9.06
CA LEU A 51 -6.54 5.25 -9.47
C LEU A 51 -7.20 6.15 -10.51
N LEU A 52 -7.07 7.46 -10.35
CA LEU A 52 -7.64 8.45 -11.29
C LEU A 52 -6.93 8.47 -12.65
N GLU A 53 -5.73 7.88 -12.76
CA GLU A 53 -5.02 7.71 -14.03
C GLU A 53 -5.59 6.56 -14.88
N THR A 54 -6.50 5.76 -14.35
CA THR A 54 -7.15 4.67 -15.08
C THR A 54 -7.93 5.24 -16.28
N PRO A 55 -7.61 4.83 -17.54
CA PRO A 55 -8.22 5.45 -18.72
C PRO A 55 -9.71 5.19 -18.87
N ASP A 56 -10.17 3.98 -18.53
CA ASP A 56 -11.58 3.60 -18.62
C ASP A 56 -12.37 4.27 -17.48
N GLU A 57 -13.32 5.12 -17.82
CA GLU A 57 -14.10 5.87 -16.85
C GLU A 57 -14.92 4.97 -15.92
N GLN A 58 -15.54 3.93 -16.45
CA GLN A 58 -16.36 3.02 -15.64
C GLN A 58 -15.50 2.21 -14.68
N LYS A 59 -14.36 1.71 -15.15
CA LYS A 59 -13.41 0.99 -14.32
C LYS A 59 -12.86 1.91 -13.22
N ARG A 60 -12.53 3.16 -13.57
CA ARG A 60 -12.04 4.15 -12.62
C ARG A 60 -13.05 4.39 -11.50
N ARG A 61 -14.34 4.53 -11.83
CA ARG A 61 -15.40 4.67 -10.82
C ARG A 61 -15.49 3.47 -9.91
N ARG A 62 -15.43 2.25 -10.46
CA ARG A 62 -15.47 1.03 -9.64
C ARG A 62 -14.28 0.95 -8.69
N LEU A 63 -13.08 1.32 -9.16
CA LEU A 63 -11.89 1.34 -8.30
C LEU A 63 -12.05 2.31 -7.13
N VAL A 64 -12.56 3.51 -7.38
CA VAL A 64 -12.82 4.50 -6.33
C VAL A 64 -13.90 3.99 -5.38
N ASP A 65 -14.96 3.37 -5.90
CA ASP A 65 -16.04 2.80 -5.07
C ASP A 65 -15.51 1.67 -4.17
N HIS A 66 -14.64 0.80 -4.69
CA HIS A 66 -14.00 -0.24 -3.88
C HIS A 66 -13.21 0.38 -2.73
N MET A 67 -12.39 1.37 -3.02
CA MET A 67 -11.60 2.07 -2.00
C MET A 67 -12.51 2.69 -0.94
N ASN A 68 -13.55 3.40 -1.35
CA ASN A 68 -14.46 4.07 -0.43
C ASN A 68 -15.30 3.09 0.40
N SER A 69 -15.50 1.86 -0.09
CA SER A 69 -16.29 0.84 0.61
C SER A 69 -15.72 0.42 1.96
N VAL A 70 -14.44 0.64 2.19
CA VAL A 70 -13.79 0.31 3.45
C VAL A 70 -13.63 1.52 4.38
N GLU A 71 -14.11 2.69 3.95
CA GLU A 71 -14.03 3.95 4.71
C GLU A 71 -12.62 4.24 5.23
N PRO A 72 -11.60 4.30 4.34
CA PRO A 72 -10.22 4.45 4.79
C PRO A 72 -9.91 5.85 5.28
N VAL A 73 -8.93 5.95 6.17
CA VAL A 73 -8.33 7.23 6.51
C VAL A 73 -7.49 7.70 5.32
N MET A 74 -7.71 8.94 4.89
CA MET A 74 -6.97 9.52 3.75
C MET A 74 -5.77 10.30 4.26
N LEU A 75 -4.57 9.89 3.85
CA LEU A 75 -3.33 10.54 4.23
C LEU A 75 -2.82 11.47 3.13
N PRO A 76 -2.30 12.65 3.49
CA PRO A 76 -1.69 13.55 2.51
C PRO A 76 -0.30 13.06 2.11
N PHE A 77 0.17 13.51 0.96
CA PHE A 77 1.57 13.44 0.59
C PHE A 77 2.23 14.77 0.96
N ASP A 78 2.50 14.93 2.26
CA ASP A 78 3.00 16.17 2.83
C ASP A 78 4.52 16.35 2.62
N GLU A 79 5.03 17.46 3.10
CA GLU A 79 6.45 17.81 2.96
C GLU A 79 7.38 16.75 3.59
N GLU A 80 7.02 16.25 4.76
CA GLU A 80 7.81 15.23 5.46
C GLU A 80 7.90 13.94 4.63
N ALA A 81 6.76 13.47 4.10
CA ALA A 81 6.72 12.29 3.24
C ALA A 81 7.49 12.52 1.94
N GLN A 82 7.42 13.72 1.37
CA GLN A 82 8.15 14.08 0.16
C GLN A 82 9.66 14.06 0.40
N ARG A 83 10.12 14.60 1.55
CA ARG A 83 11.54 14.57 1.92
C ARG A 83 12.04 13.13 2.09
N LEU A 84 11.27 12.29 2.77
CA LEU A 84 11.66 10.89 2.95
C LEU A 84 11.69 10.14 1.62
N THR A 85 10.72 10.38 0.73
CA THR A 85 10.71 9.82 -0.62
C THR A 85 12.00 10.20 -1.37
N ALA A 86 12.42 11.46 -1.29
CA ALA A 86 13.66 11.92 -1.91
C ALA A 86 14.88 11.17 -1.36
N LYS A 87 14.90 10.88 -0.05
CA LYS A 87 15.97 10.09 0.57
C LYS A 87 16.00 8.66 0.05
N TYR A 88 14.85 8.03 -0.15
CA TYR A 88 14.78 6.70 -0.77
C TYR A 88 15.34 6.73 -2.19
N MET A 89 14.95 7.74 -2.98
CA MET A 89 15.37 7.85 -4.38
C MET A 89 16.88 8.07 -4.54
N GLU A 90 17.54 8.63 -3.54
CA GLU A 90 19.01 8.81 -3.52
C GLU A 90 19.76 7.54 -3.08
N ALA A 91 19.06 6.57 -2.48
CA ALA A 91 19.70 5.39 -1.91
C ALA A 91 20.04 4.35 -2.97
N GLU A 92 21.11 3.60 -2.73
CA GLU A 92 21.63 2.61 -3.70
C GLU A 92 20.68 1.45 -3.99
N PHE A 93 19.78 1.13 -3.07
CA PHE A 93 18.83 0.03 -3.27
C PHE A 93 17.73 0.37 -4.30
N ILE A 94 17.53 1.66 -4.58
CA ILE A 94 16.59 2.13 -5.61
C ILE A 94 17.37 2.34 -6.90
N ARG A 95 16.91 1.70 -7.99
CA ARG A 95 17.49 1.85 -9.32
C ARG A 95 16.45 2.42 -10.27
N GLY A 96 16.72 3.60 -10.81
CA GLY A 96 15.84 4.29 -11.72
C GLY A 96 15.12 5.48 -11.10
N THR A 97 14.52 6.28 -11.97
CA THR A 97 13.89 7.56 -11.61
C THR A 97 12.52 7.71 -12.23
N SER A 98 11.89 6.60 -12.66
CA SER A 98 10.56 6.67 -13.27
C SER A 98 9.51 7.13 -12.26
N LYS A 99 8.40 7.66 -12.77
CA LYS A 99 7.26 8.04 -11.95
C LYS A 99 6.74 6.85 -11.12
N LYS A 100 6.74 5.66 -11.71
CA LYS A 100 6.32 4.43 -11.02
C LYS A 100 7.19 4.15 -9.80
N ILE A 101 8.49 4.20 -9.95
CA ILE A 101 9.44 3.99 -8.86
C ILE A 101 9.27 5.06 -7.77
N TYR A 102 9.10 6.31 -8.18
CA TYR A 102 8.85 7.41 -7.26
C TYR A 102 7.54 7.19 -6.46
N ASN A 103 6.47 6.80 -7.14
CA ASN A 103 5.20 6.52 -6.48
C ASN A 103 5.30 5.34 -5.51
N ASP A 104 5.98 4.26 -5.90
CA ASP A 104 6.21 3.10 -5.03
C ASP A 104 6.94 3.53 -3.74
N SER A 105 7.98 4.33 -3.89
CA SER A 105 8.73 4.89 -2.75
C SER A 105 7.87 5.83 -1.90
N SER A 106 6.99 6.61 -2.54
CA SER A 106 6.08 7.54 -1.85
C SER A 106 5.10 6.81 -0.94
N HIS A 107 4.59 5.66 -1.36
CA HIS A 107 3.70 4.85 -0.53
C HIS A 107 4.37 4.45 0.78
N VAL A 108 5.61 3.99 0.71
CA VAL A 108 6.36 3.59 1.89
C VAL A 108 6.67 4.79 2.79
N ALA A 109 7.03 5.92 2.20
CA ALA A 109 7.30 7.16 2.94
C ALA A 109 6.06 7.64 3.71
N ILE A 110 4.91 7.65 3.06
CA ILE A 110 3.65 8.07 3.69
C ILE A 110 3.32 7.16 4.87
N ALA A 111 3.44 5.85 4.71
CA ALA A 111 3.21 4.90 5.80
C ALA A 111 4.18 5.17 6.96
N THR A 112 5.47 5.35 6.65
CA THR A 112 6.50 5.57 7.66
C THR A 112 6.26 6.82 8.49
N VAL A 113 6.02 7.97 7.85
CA VAL A 113 5.84 9.24 8.57
C VAL A 113 4.56 9.27 9.40
N ASN A 114 3.60 8.42 9.09
CA ASN A 114 2.35 8.29 9.85
C ASN A 114 2.37 7.14 10.86
N GLY A 115 3.52 6.53 11.10
CA GLY A 115 3.67 5.48 12.11
C GLY A 115 2.99 4.16 11.76
N ILE A 116 2.75 3.91 10.47
CA ILE A 116 2.11 2.68 10.01
C ILE A 116 3.18 1.65 9.67
N GLY A 117 3.15 0.50 10.33
CA GLY A 117 4.15 -0.55 10.19
C GLY A 117 3.86 -1.58 9.11
N HIS A 118 2.72 -1.51 8.43
CA HIS A 118 2.32 -2.50 7.43
C HIS A 118 1.82 -1.85 6.16
N VAL A 119 2.53 -2.08 5.06
CA VAL A 119 2.11 -1.71 3.71
C VAL A 119 1.63 -2.99 3.02
N VAL A 120 0.41 -2.98 2.52
CA VAL A 120 -0.22 -4.11 1.83
C VAL A 120 -0.19 -3.86 0.34
N SER A 121 0.41 -4.79 -0.42
CA SER A 121 0.65 -4.59 -1.85
C SER A 121 0.79 -5.92 -2.58
N PHE A 122 0.38 -5.97 -3.85
CA PHE A 122 0.69 -7.05 -4.77
C PHE A 122 1.92 -6.76 -5.63
N ASN A 123 2.57 -5.61 -5.44
CA ASN A 123 3.74 -5.24 -6.24
C ASN A 123 4.97 -6.01 -5.78
N CYS A 124 5.14 -7.23 -6.29
CA CYS A 124 6.24 -8.12 -5.92
C CYS A 124 7.57 -7.77 -6.60
N HIS A 125 7.58 -6.89 -7.60
CA HIS A 125 8.80 -6.49 -8.28
C HIS A 125 9.55 -5.36 -7.57
N HIS A 126 8.80 -4.41 -6.99
CA HIS A 126 9.39 -3.19 -6.44
C HIS A 126 9.14 -2.95 -4.96
N LEU A 127 8.14 -3.61 -4.37
CA LEU A 127 7.76 -3.39 -2.97
C LEU A 127 7.88 -4.64 -2.11
N VAL A 128 7.18 -5.73 -2.47
CA VAL A 128 7.18 -6.96 -1.68
C VAL A 128 8.44 -7.78 -2.00
N LYS A 129 9.59 -7.30 -1.54
CA LYS A 129 10.91 -7.94 -1.71
C LYS A 129 11.77 -7.62 -0.50
N ASP A 130 12.42 -8.62 0.07
CA ASP A 130 13.28 -8.45 1.25
C ASP A 130 14.34 -7.37 1.05
N HIS A 131 15.01 -7.36 -0.10
CA HIS A 131 16.01 -6.35 -0.42
C HIS A 131 15.45 -4.93 -0.37
N ARG A 132 14.24 -4.73 -0.89
CA ARG A 132 13.58 -3.42 -0.88
C ARG A 132 13.13 -3.05 0.51
N ILE A 133 12.52 -3.99 1.23
CA ILE A 133 12.05 -3.77 2.60
C ILE A 133 13.22 -3.38 3.51
N ASP A 134 14.34 -4.11 3.42
CA ASP A 134 15.55 -3.80 4.18
C ASP A 134 16.08 -2.42 3.81
N GLY A 135 16.11 -2.09 2.52
CA GLY A 135 16.54 -0.78 2.04
C GLY A 135 15.70 0.37 2.58
N PHE A 136 14.40 0.26 2.53
CA PHE A 136 13.49 1.27 3.08
C PHE A 136 13.72 1.44 4.59
N ASN A 137 13.79 0.35 5.32
CA ASN A 137 14.00 0.40 6.78
C ASN A 137 15.37 0.99 7.14
N GLY A 138 16.43 0.66 6.36
CA GLY A 138 17.75 1.24 6.56
C GLY A 138 17.74 2.76 6.44
N VAL A 139 17.11 3.29 5.39
CA VAL A 139 16.97 4.74 5.19
C VAL A 139 16.12 5.35 6.30
N ASN A 140 15.03 4.68 6.70
CA ASN A 140 14.17 5.15 7.78
C ASN A 140 14.96 5.36 9.07
N PHE A 141 15.76 4.38 9.49
CA PHE A 141 16.57 4.50 10.69
C PHE A 141 17.59 5.64 10.59
N GLN A 142 18.21 5.81 9.42
CA GLN A 142 19.15 6.92 9.19
C GLN A 142 18.49 8.29 9.30
N ASN A 143 17.18 8.36 9.09
CA ASN A 143 16.42 9.61 9.12
C ASN A 143 15.56 9.76 10.38
N GLY A 144 15.81 8.97 11.41
CA GLY A 144 15.22 9.16 12.73
C GLY A 144 13.87 8.45 12.97
N TYR A 145 13.45 7.57 12.08
CA TYR A 145 12.25 6.75 12.28
C TYR A 145 12.64 5.47 13.02
N ASP A 146 11.93 5.14 14.07
CA ASP A 146 12.29 4.08 15.02
C ASP A 146 11.39 2.84 14.96
N HIS A 147 10.50 2.76 13.98
CA HIS A 147 9.66 1.61 13.78
C HIS A 147 9.98 0.90 12.45
N LEU A 148 9.74 -0.40 12.39
CA LEU A 148 9.89 -1.18 11.18
C LEU A 148 8.65 -1.05 10.29
N VAL A 149 8.86 -0.95 8.99
CA VAL A 149 7.81 -1.07 7.99
C VAL A 149 7.98 -2.41 7.30
N ASP A 150 6.93 -3.22 7.33
CA ASP A 150 6.86 -4.47 6.59
C ASP A 150 5.96 -4.27 5.37
N ILE A 151 6.28 -4.94 4.26
CA ILE A 151 5.51 -4.86 3.02
C ILE A 151 5.14 -6.29 2.64
N THR A 152 3.85 -6.59 2.67
CA THR A 152 3.35 -7.94 2.41
C THR A 152 2.11 -7.90 1.53
N THR A 153 1.78 -9.07 0.98
CA THR A 153 0.55 -9.22 0.19
C THR A 153 -0.68 -9.30 1.11
N PRO A 154 -1.89 -9.05 0.56
CA PRO A 154 -3.11 -9.15 1.36
C PRO A 154 -3.37 -10.52 1.97
N HIS A 155 -2.76 -11.58 1.45
CA HIS A 155 -2.90 -12.95 1.97
C HIS A 155 -2.71 -13.01 3.49
N ARG A 156 -1.74 -12.26 4.00
CA ARG A 156 -1.40 -12.25 5.42
C ARG A 156 -2.54 -11.76 6.31
N PHE A 157 -3.40 -10.90 5.80
CA PHE A 157 -4.38 -10.17 6.59
C PHE A 157 -5.82 -10.63 6.38
N VAL A 158 -6.06 -11.58 5.46
CA VAL A 158 -7.40 -12.14 5.26
C VAL A 158 -7.80 -12.93 6.50
N ILE A 159 -9.00 -12.66 7.02
CA ILE A 159 -9.60 -13.40 8.11
C ILE A 159 -10.85 -14.08 7.58
N THR A 160 -10.96 -15.39 7.79
CA THR A 160 -12.12 -16.18 7.42
C THR A 160 -12.82 -16.69 8.68
N ASP A 161 -14.10 -17.01 8.58
CA ASP A 161 -14.89 -17.52 9.72
C ASP A 161 -14.27 -18.77 10.36
N GLU A 162 -13.48 -19.53 9.61
CA GLU A 162 -12.79 -20.72 10.11
C GLU A 162 -11.63 -20.39 11.06
N GLU A 163 -11.08 -19.20 10.96
CA GLU A 163 -9.97 -18.74 11.80
C GLU A 163 -10.45 -18.13 13.11
N ASP A 164 -11.72 -17.76 13.18
CA ASP A 164 -12.34 -17.22 14.39
C ASP A 164 -12.75 -18.33 15.38
N LEU A 165 -12.58 -19.57 14.98
CA LEU A 165 -12.88 -20.73 15.81
C LEU A 165 -11.63 -21.19 16.58
#